data_9b4e733852d44fa43f05a16072c77951
#
_entry.id   9b4e733852d44fa43f05a16072c77951
#
_cell.length_a   1.000
_cell.length_b   1.000
_cell.length_c   1.000
_cell.angle_alpha   90.00
_cell.angle_beta   90.00
_cell.angle_gamma   90.00
#
_symmetry.space_group_name_H-M   'P 1'
#
loop_
_entity.id
_entity.type
_entity.pdbx_description
1 polymer ?
#
loop_
_entity_poly.entity_id
_entity_poly.type
_entity_poly.pdbx_seq_one_letter_code
_entity_poly.pdbx_strand_id
1 'polypeptide(L)'
;VGAIGEAFVKNRYMSLFALVLPVIGIMERHGLRERAEILIGKIHAATAGRIFMIYLLVRQVTVSLGISMSGLVAMVRPLISPMSEAAVAQGRPISQCTLDKIRGVAASTDNIGNFFGQNLFLAAGGLLLIKGVMEQLGYNVELTDMVLYGVPTAICAYIVSVIRFFIFDKTIQAS
;
A
#
# COMPACT_ATOMS: atom_id res chain seq x y z
N VAL A 1 6.62 -38.39 -0.95
CA VAL A 1 5.19 -37.97 -1.02
C VAL A 1 4.70 -37.62 0.39
N GLY A 2 5.03 -38.42 1.44
CA GLY A 2 4.60 -38.16 2.83
C GLY A 2 5.05 -36.81 3.39
N ALA A 3 6.33 -36.45 3.23
CA ALA A 3 6.87 -35.18 3.73
C ALA A 3 6.19 -33.92 3.11
N ILE A 4 5.84 -33.99 1.82
CA ILE A 4 5.09 -32.91 1.14
C ILE A 4 3.66 -32.82 1.68
N GLY A 5 3.00 -33.96 1.89
CA GLY A 5 1.66 -34.01 2.47
C GLY A 5 1.63 -33.45 3.90
N GLU A 6 2.59 -33.83 4.73
CA GLU A 6 2.72 -33.29 6.08
C GLU A 6 3.00 -31.77 6.07
N ALA A 7 3.90 -31.29 5.20
CA ALA A 7 4.17 -29.87 5.06
C ALA A 7 2.93 -29.08 4.61
N PHE A 8 2.12 -29.65 3.70
CA PHE A 8 0.86 -29.05 3.26
C PHE A 8 -0.15 -28.94 4.40
N VAL A 9 -0.33 -30.01 5.18
CA VAL A 9 -1.25 -30.00 6.34
C VAL A 9 -0.78 -29.03 7.43
N LYS A 10 0.52 -28.98 7.71
CA LYS A 10 1.10 -28.05 8.68
C LYS A 10 0.93 -26.57 8.27
N ASN A 11 0.94 -26.29 6.96
CA ASN A 11 0.78 -24.93 6.41
C ASN A 11 -0.62 -24.71 5.79
N ARG A 12 -1.66 -25.41 6.27
CA ARG A 12 -3.03 -25.33 5.74
C ARG A 12 -3.59 -23.91 5.64
N TYR A 13 -3.15 -22.99 6.49
CA TYR A 13 -3.56 -21.58 6.42
C TYR A 13 -3.11 -20.88 5.15
N MET A 14 -2.01 -21.30 4.53
CA MET A 14 -1.57 -20.76 3.24
C MET A 14 -2.56 -21.08 2.11
N SER A 15 -3.35 -22.16 2.22
CA SER A 15 -4.40 -22.47 1.24
C SER A 15 -5.56 -21.47 1.29
N LEU A 16 -5.81 -20.80 2.41
CA LEU A 16 -6.80 -19.72 2.50
C LEU A 16 -6.43 -18.55 1.57
N PHE A 17 -5.15 -18.22 1.45
CA PHE A 17 -4.69 -17.23 0.50
C PHE A 17 -5.07 -17.61 -0.94
N ALA A 18 -4.86 -18.86 -1.33
CA ALA A 18 -5.24 -19.34 -2.66
C ALA A 18 -6.75 -19.28 -2.92
N LEU A 19 -7.58 -19.48 -1.88
CA LEU A 19 -9.04 -19.35 -1.99
C LEU A 19 -9.52 -17.89 -2.12
N VAL A 20 -8.78 -16.94 -1.57
CA VAL A 20 -9.12 -15.51 -1.64
C VAL A 20 -8.73 -14.90 -2.99
N LEU A 21 -7.70 -15.42 -3.67
CA LEU A 21 -7.26 -14.90 -4.98
C LEU A 21 -8.38 -14.82 -6.03
N PRO A 22 -9.25 -15.81 -6.24
CA PRO A 22 -10.37 -15.71 -7.18
C PRO A 22 -11.35 -14.59 -6.81
N VAL A 23 -11.61 -14.38 -5.51
CA VAL A 23 -12.51 -13.31 -5.03
C VAL A 23 -11.91 -11.95 -5.35
N ILE A 24 -10.61 -11.75 -5.07
CA ILE A 24 -9.89 -10.53 -5.45
C ILE A 24 -9.96 -10.31 -6.96
N GLY A 25 -9.71 -11.35 -7.77
CA GLY A 25 -9.79 -11.27 -9.23
C GLY A 25 -11.18 -10.90 -9.75
N ILE A 26 -12.24 -11.36 -9.11
CA ILE A 26 -13.62 -10.95 -9.44
C ILE A 26 -13.84 -9.47 -9.10
N MET A 27 -13.39 -9.01 -7.94
CA MET A 27 -13.50 -7.60 -7.53
C MET A 27 -12.73 -6.68 -8.49
N GLU A 28 -11.53 -7.06 -8.91
CA GLU A 28 -10.75 -6.32 -9.91
C GLU A 28 -11.47 -6.24 -11.26
N ARG A 29 -12.08 -7.34 -11.72
CA ARG A 29 -12.87 -7.38 -12.97
C ARG A 29 -14.10 -6.48 -12.95
N HIS A 30 -14.66 -6.18 -11.78
CA HIS A 30 -15.83 -5.29 -11.63
C HIS A 30 -15.44 -3.81 -11.53
N GLY A 31 -14.25 -3.44 -11.96
CA GLY A 31 -13.82 -2.05 -12.10
C GLY A 31 -13.45 -1.37 -10.79
N LEU A 32 -13.08 -2.14 -9.77
CA LEU A 32 -12.67 -1.57 -8.49
C LEU A 32 -11.37 -0.78 -8.61
N ARG A 33 -10.45 -1.27 -9.44
CA ARG A 33 -9.19 -0.60 -9.77
C ARG A 33 -9.44 0.70 -10.54
N GLU A 34 -10.27 0.66 -11.57
CA GLU A 34 -10.63 1.82 -12.38
C GLU A 34 -11.32 2.91 -11.54
N ARG A 35 -12.14 2.50 -10.56
CA ARG A 35 -12.75 3.43 -9.62
C ARG A 35 -11.73 4.12 -8.73
N ALA A 36 -10.73 3.39 -8.23
CA ALA A 36 -9.65 3.96 -7.45
C ALA A 36 -8.79 4.94 -8.29
N GLU A 37 -8.48 4.59 -9.54
CA GLU A 37 -7.76 5.46 -10.48
C GLU A 37 -8.53 6.77 -10.76
N ILE A 38 -9.85 6.69 -10.99
CA ILE A 38 -10.70 7.86 -11.19
C ILE A 38 -10.74 8.75 -9.94
N LEU A 39 -10.85 8.16 -8.75
CA LEU A 39 -10.85 8.91 -7.49
C LEU A 39 -9.54 9.65 -7.28
N ILE A 40 -8.41 8.99 -7.54
CA ILE A 40 -7.09 9.58 -7.42
C ILE A 40 -6.89 10.68 -8.48
N GLY A 41 -7.33 10.45 -9.72
CA GLY A 41 -7.23 11.42 -10.81
C GLY A 41 -8.06 12.71 -10.59
N LYS A 42 -9.07 12.65 -9.72
CA LYS A 42 -9.87 13.83 -9.32
C LYS A 42 -9.22 14.68 -8.23
N ILE A 43 -8.08 14.27 -7.71
CA ILE A 43 -7.38 15.02 -6.65
C ILE A 43 -6.74 16.27 -7.27
N HIS A 44 -7.39 17.39 -7.11
CA HIS A 44 -6.86 18.71 -7.47
C HIS A 44 -6.15 19.30 -6.25
N ALA A 45 -5.05 18.68 -5.83
CA ALA A 45 -4.28 19.14 -4.68
C ALA A 45 -3.31 20.26 -5.10
N ALA A 46 -3.20 21.29 -4.29
CA ALA A 46 -2.34 22.44 -4.57
C ALA A 46 -0.83 22.12 -4.44
N THR A 47 -0.45 21.01 -3.78
CA THR A 47 0.95 20.65 -3.51
C THR A 47 1.21 19.16 -3.69
N ALA A 48 2.47 18.80 -4.00
CA ALA A 48 2.88 17.41 -4.15
C ALA A 48 2.68 16.58 -2.85
N GLY A 49 2.96 17.17 -1.69
CA GLY A 49 2.78 16.50 -0.40
C GLY A 49 1.32 16.14 -0.14
N ARG A 50 0.37 16.99 -0.52
CA ARG A 50 -1.06 16.65 -0.39
C ARG A 50 -1.47 15.52 -1.32
N ILE A 51 -0.93 15.45 -2.53
CA ILE A 51 -1.15 14.33 -3.45
C ILE A 51 -0.66 13.04 -2.79
N PHE A 52 0.56 13.05 -2.22
CA PHE A 52 1.12 11.88 -1.55
C PHE A 52 0.32 11.46 -0.31
N MET A 53 -0.20 12.41 0.49
CA MET A 53 -1.05 12.09 1.66
C MET A 53 -2.31 11.34 1.25
N ILE A 54 -3.03 11.86 0.26
CA ILE A 54 -4.29 11.27 -0.21
C ILE A 54 -4.01 9.92 -0.86
N TYR A 55 -2.97 9.83 -1.68
CA TYR A 55 -2.57 8.58 -2.30
C TYR A 55 -2.20 7.52 -1.25
N LEU A 56 -1.41 7.87 -0.24
CA LEU A 56 -1.04 6.97 0.84
C LEU A 56 -2.27 6.40 1.56
N LEU A 57 -3.24 7.26 1.89
CA LEU A 57 -4.47 6.84 2.55
C LEU A 57 -5.26 5.86 1.68
N VAL A 58 -5.49 6.23 0.41
CA VAL A 58 -6.19 5.37 -0.54
C VAL A 58 -5.47 4.03 -0.70
N ARG A 59 -4.13 4.05 -0.80
CA ARG A 59 -3.31 2.87 -0.94
C ARG A 59 -3.40 1.94 0.28
N GLN A 60 -3.28 2.48 1.50
CA GLN A 60 -3.42 1.69 2.72
C GLN A 60 -4.81 1.05 2.84
N VAL A 61 -5.87 1.82 2.58
CA VAL A 61 -7.25 1.32 2.66
C VAL A 61 -7.51 0.25 1.60
N THR A 62 -7.14 0.48 0.34
CA THR A 62 -7.37 -0.49 -0.74
C THR A 62 -6.63 -1.80 -0.48
N VAL A 63 -5.37 -1.73 -0.05
CA VAL A 63 -4.57 -2.92 0.23
C VAL A 63 -5.08 -3.67 1.46
N SER A 64 -5.56 -2.97 2.50
CA SER A 64 -6.17 -3.62 3.67
C SER A 64 -7.47 -4.36 3.35
N LEU A 65 -8.13 -3.98 2.27
CA LEU A 65 -9.29 -4.70 1.72
C LEU A 65 -8.90 -5.85 0.76
N GLY A 66 -7.60 -6.08 0.57
CA GLY A 66 -7.09 -7.11 -0.34
C GLY A 66 -7.05 -6.71 -1.81
N ILE A 67 -7.31 -5.43 -2.14
CA ILE A 67 -7.29 -4.95 -3.51
C ILE A 67 -5.84 -4.79 -3.95
N SER A 68 -5.40 -5.63 -4.88
CA SER A 68 -4.06 -5.56 -5.47
C SER A 68 -4.03 -4.50 -6.57
N MET A 69 -3.61 -3.30 -6.23
CA MET A 69 -3.30 -2.28 -7.23
C MET A 69 -1.81 -2.43 -7.57
N SER A 70 -1.47 -2.59 -8.86
CA SER A 70 -0.08 -2.74 -9.34
C SER A 70 0.73 -1.44 -9.13
N GLY A 71 0.95 -1.08 -7.88
CA GLY A 71 1.53 0.14 -7.32
C GLY A 71 2.39 1.00 -8.26
N LEU A 72 3.70 0.76 -8.26
CA LEU A 72 4.67 1.63 -8.94
C LEU A 72 4.43 1.77 -10.45
N VAL A 73 4.10 0.68 -11.14
CA VAL A 73 3.96 0.69 -12.62
C VAL A 73 2.61 1.22 -13.06
N ALA A 74 1.54 0.85 -12.35
CA ALA A 74 0.17 1.17 -12.78
C ALA A 74 -0.37 2.48 -12.19
N MET A 75 0.17 2.94 -11.05
CA MET A 75 -0.34 4.12 -10.35
C MET A 75 0.71 5.22 -10.20
N VAL A 76 1.91 4.89 -9.71
CA VAL A 76 2.91 5.90 -9.38
C VAL A 76 3.48 6.55 -10.64
N ARG A 77 3.93 5.74 -11.61
CA ARG A 77 4.54 6.26 -12.83
C ARG A 77 3.57 7.02 -13.73
N PRO A 78 2.37 6.50 -14.07
CA PRO A 78 1.48 7.16 -15.00
C PRO A 78 0.63 8.27 -14.37
N LEU A 79 0.42 8.27 -13.05
CA LEU A 79 -0.54 9.18 -12.42
C LEU A 79 0.11 10.02 -11.32
N ILE A 80 0.63 9.41 -10.25
CA ILE A 80 1.08 10.14 -9.05
C ILE A 80 2.31 11.00 -9.33
N SER A 81 3.33 10.45 -10.02
CA SER A 81 4.54 11.22 -10.34
C SER A 81 4.23 12.42 -11.25
N PRO A 82 3.54 12.28 -12.40
CA PRO A 82 3.21 13.43 -13.25
C PRO A 82 2.35 14.48 -12.55
N MET A 83 1.37 14.07 -11.73
CA MET A 83 0.55 15.01 -10.97
C MET A 83 1.38 15.81 -9.96
N SER A 84 2.29 15.13 -9.25
CA SER A 84 3.17 15.77 -8.27
C SER A 84 4.22 16.66 -8.92
N GLU A 85 4.76 16.25 -10.06
CA GLU A 85 5.67 17.05 -10.89
C GLU A 85 4.97 18.33 -11.37
N ALA A 86 3.75 18.23 -11.89
CA ALA A 86 2.96 19.37 -12.33
C ALA A 86 2.62 20.34 -11.18
N ALA A 87 2.28 19.79 -9.99
CA ALA A 87 2.00 20.59 -8.81
C ALA A 87 3.21 21.40 -8.31
N VAL A 88 4.42 20.89 -8.49
CA VAL A 88 5.67 21.58 -8.15
C VAL A 88 6.07 22.54 -9.25
N ALA A 89 5.94 22.15 -10.52
CA ALA A 89 6.35 22.94 -11.68
C ALA A 89 5.61 24.28 -11.76
N GLN A 90 4.30 24.27 -11.52
CA GLN A 90 3.45 25.45 -11.69
C GLN A 90 3.73 26.22 -13.00
N GLY A 91 4.02 25.48 -14.08
CA GLY A 91 4.35 26.06 -15.38
C GLY A 91 5.82 26.49 -15.56
N ARG A 92 6.69 26.22 -14.59
CA ARG A 92 8.13 26.52 -14.64
C ARG A 92 8.95 25.25 -14.85
N PRO A 93 10.14 25.32 -15.46
CA PRO A 93 11.02 24.16 -15.56
C PRO A 93 11.53 23.74 -14.19
N ILE A 94 11.54 22.44 -13.93
CA ILE A 94 12.05 21.86 -12.69
C ILE A 94 13.42 21.24 -12.95
N SER A 95 14.33 21.35 -11.98
CA SER A 95 15.64 20.69 -12.07
C SER A 95 15.51 19.16 -12.04
N GLN A 96 16.42 18.46 -12.70
CA GLN A 96 16.42 16.98 -12.70
C GLN A 96 16.52 16.42 -11.28
N CYS A 97 17.32 17.05 -10.43
CA CYS A 97 17.44 16.65 -9.02
C CYS A 97 16.10 16.70 -8.27
N THR A 98 15.30 17.74 -8.52
CA THR A 98 13.96 17.89 -7.93
C THR A 98 12.99 16.85 -8.48
N LEU A 99 13.02 16.56 -9.78
CA LEU A 99 12.23 15.48 -10.40
C LEU A 99 12.53 14.12 -9.76
N ASP A 100 13.80 13.81 -9.58
CA ASP A 100 14.21 12.54 -8.97
C ASP A 100 13.79 12.42 -7.52
N LYS A 101 13.81 13.53 -6.76
CA LYS A 101 13.26 13.58 -5.39
C LYS A 101 11.75 13.32 -5.36
N ILE A 102 10.98 13.96 -6.25
CA ILE A 102 9.53 13.77 -6.35
C ILE A 102 9.21 12.30 -6.65
N ARG A 103 9.87 11.72 -7.64
CA ARG A 103 9.69 10.32 -8.03
C ARG A 103 10.08 9.35 -6.91
N GLY A 104 11.17 9.64 -6.20
CA GLY A 104 11.60 8.84 -5.05
C GLY A 104 10.59 8.87 -3.92
N VAL A 105 10.02 10.04 -3.59
CA VAL A 105 8.98 10.18 -2.57
C VAL A 105 7.69 9.49 -3.02
N ALA A 106 7.28 9.64 -4.28
CA ALA A 106 6.11 8.95 -4.83
C ALA A 106 6.24 7.42 -4.72
N ALA A 107 7.40 6.86 -5.10
CA ALA A 107 7.68 5.44 -4.98
C ALA A 107 7.70 4.96 -3.51
N SER A 108 8.31 5.75 -2.60
CA SER A 108 8.32 5.41 -1.18
C SER A 108 6.92 5.45 -0.57
N THR A 109 6.06 6.35 -1.02
CA THR A 109 4.67 6.45 -0.60
C THR A 109 3.88 5.19 -0.94
N ASP A 110 4.06 4.68 -2.16
CA ASP A 110 3.43 3.42 -2.58
C ASP A 110 3.88 2.24 -1.73
N ASN A 111 5.19 2.12 -1.49
CA ASN A 111 5.75 1.05 -0.68
C ASN A 111 5.24 1.08 0.76
N ILE A 112 5.20 2.26 1.39
CA ILE A 112 4.68 2.43 2.75
C ILE A 112 3.19 2.05 2.79
N GLY A 113 2.39 2.57 1.85
CA GLY A 113 0.96 2.26 1.76
C GLY A 113 0.69 0.78 1.57
N ASN A 114 1.47 0.13 0.69
CA ASN A 114 1.35 -1.30 0.45
C ASN A 114 1.75 -2.13 1.68
N PHE A 115 2.90 -1.85 2.28
CA PHE A 115 3.42 -2.61 3.41
C PHE A 115 2.49 -2.56 4.62
N PHE A 116 2.09 -1.36 5.04
CA PHE A 116 1.21 -1.21 6.21
C PHE A 116 -0.24 -1.60 5.91
N GLY A 117 -0.70 -1.46 4.66
CA GLY A 117 -2.01 -1.92 4.23
C GLY A 117 -2.13 -3.45 4.23
N GLN A 118 -1.15 -4.16 3.68
CA GLN A 118 -1.21 -5.63 3.62
C GLN A 118 -1.15 -6.30 5.01
N ASN A 119 -0.55 -5.65 6.01
CA ASN A 119 -0.53 -6.15 7.38
C ASN A 119 -1.91 -6.05 8.07
N LEU A 120 -2.85 -5.34 7.48
CA LEU A 120 -4.25 -5.25 7.93
C LEU A 120 -5.19 -6.18 7.17
N PHE A 121 -4.69 -6.86 6.13
CA PHE A 121 -5.49 -7.80 5.36
C PHE A 121 -5.45 -9.19 5.98
N LEU A 122 -6.60 -9.67 6.47
CA LEU A 122 -6.73 -10.96 7.18
C LEU A 122 -6.19 -12.17 6.42
N ALA A 123 -6.30 -12.17 5.09
CA ALA A 123 -5.80 -13.25 4.24
C ALA A 123 -4.40 -12.97 3.67
N ALA A 124 -3.65 -12.01 4.21
CA ALA A 124 -2.27 -11.77 3.78
C ALA A 124 -1.40 -12.99 4.07
N GLY A 125 -0.64 -13.43 3.06
CA GLY A 125 0.20 -14.63 3.18
C GLY A 125 1.18 -14.57 4.35
N GLY A 126 1.71 -13.39 4.66
CA GLY A 126 2.60 -13.18 5.82
C GLY A 126 1.90 -13.45 7.16
N LEU A 127 0.68 -12.95 7.36
CA LEU A 127 -0.09 -13.18 8.58
C LEU A 127 -0.47 -14.65 8.73
N LEU A 128 -0.89 -15.29 7.65
CA LEU A 128 -1.23 -16.71 7.64
C LEU A 128 -0.03 -17.60 7.96
N LEU A 129 1.16 -17.23 7.45
CA LEU A 129 2.41 -17.92 7.76
C LEU A 129 2.76 -17.77 9.25
N ILE A 130 2.71 -16.56 9.79
CA ILE A 130 2.99 -16.29 11.21
C ILE A 130 2.02 -17.09 12.09
N LYS A 131 0.71 -17.07 11.78
CA LYS A 131 -0.28 -17.86 12.51
C LYS A 131 0.08 -19.34 12.50
N GLY A 132 0.41 -19.90 11.33
CA GLY A 132 0.78 -21.31 11.19
C GLY A 132 2.03 -21.68 12.02
N VAL A 133 3.03 -20.82 12.05
CA VAL A 133 4.25 -21.02 12.86
C VAL A 133 3.94 -20.94 14.36
N MET A 134 3.16 -19.95 14.79
CA MET A 134 2.77 -19.79 16.20
C MET A 134 1.98 -20.99 16.71
N GLU A 135 1.04 -21.52 15.93
CA GLU A 135 0.30 -22.74 16.28
C GLU A 135 1.21 -23.98 16.41
N GLN A 136 2.21 -24.11 15.52
CA GLN A 136 3.20 -25.21 15.62
C GLN A 136 4.04 -25.11 16.91
N LEU A 137 4.25 -23.91 17.42
CA LEU A 137 4.94 -23.65 18.70
C LEU A 137 4.00 -23.75 19.91
N GLY A 138 2.72 -24.10 19.72
CA GLY A 138 1.75 -24.26 20.79
C GLY A 138 1.02 -22.98 21.20
N TYR A 139 1.21 -21.87 20.47
CA TYR A 139 0.50 -20.61 20.71
C TYR A 139 -0.72 -20.49 19.82
N ASN A 140 -1.90 -20.39 20.41
CA ASN A 140 -3.13 -20.14 19.65
C ASN A 140 -3.33 -18.63 19.48
N VAL A 141 -3.13 -18.13 18.24
CA VAL A 141 -3.25 -16.71 17.89
C VAL A 141 -4.38 -16.53 16.91
N GLU A 142 -5.31 -15.62 17.19
CA GLU A 142 -6.40 -15.27 16.28
C GLU A 142 -5.92 -14.25 15.22
N LEU A 143 -6.29 -14.48 13.95
CA LEU A 143 -5.94 -13.56 12.84
C LEU A 143 -6.53 -12.16 13.04
N THR A 144 -7.73 -12.10 13.62
CA THR A 144 -8.41 -10.83 13.95
C THR A 144 -7.60 -10.00 14.93
N ASP A 145 -7.03 -10.64 15.96
CA ASP A 145 -6.21 -9.97 16.97
C ASP A 145 -4.90 -9.44 16.34
N MET A 146 -4.26 -10.26 15.49
CA MET A 146 -3.03 -9.86 14.78
C MET A 146 -3.28 -8.60 13.93
N VAL A 147 -4.40 -8.55 13.19
CA VAL A 147 -4.78 -7.39 12.39
C VAL A 147 -5.09 -6.19 13.29
N LEU A 148 -5.85 -6.39 14.37
CA LEU A 148 -6.23 -5.32 15.28
C LEU A 148 -5.01 -4.65 15.92
N TYR A 149 -4.02 -5.45 16.35
CA TYR A 149 -2.74 -4.94 16.85
C TYR A 149 -1.87 -4.29 15.74
N GLY A 150 -2.12 -4.60 14.48
CA GLY A 150 -1.49 -3.95 13.32
C GLY A 150 -2.03 -2.55 13.05
N VAL A 151 -3.28 -2.24 13.42
CA VAL A 151 -3.94 -0.94 13.13
C VAL A 151 -3.17 0.25 13.71
N PRO A 152 -2.73 0.25 14.99
CA PRO A 152 -1.95 1.37 15.53
C PRO A 152 -0.68 1.66 14.75
N THR A 153 0.02 0.62 14.29
CA THR A 153 1.26 0.77 13.50
C THR A 153 0.99 1.42 12.14
N ALA A 154 -0.10 1.04 11.47
CA ALA A 154 -0.51 1.65 10.20
C ALA A 154 -0.90 3.12 10.37
N ILE A 155 -1.59 3.46 11.45
CA ILE A 155 -1.95 4.85 11.79
C ILE A 155 -0.67 5.67 12.07
N CYS A 156 0.24 5.16 12.88
CA CYS A 156 1.52 5.81 13.16
C CYS A 156 2.34 6.03 11.88
N ALA A 157 2.41 5.03 11.01
CA ALA A 157 3.10 5.14 9.72
C ALA A 157 2.47 6.22 8.83
N TYR A 158 1.14 6.32 8.81
CA TYR A 158 0.44 7.39 8.10
C TYR A 158 0.78 8.76 8.66
N ILE A 159 0.70 8.96 9.99
CA ILE A 159 1.00 10.24 10.65
C ILE A 159 2.44 10.68 10.37
N VAL A 160 3.42 9.80 10.55
CA VAL A 160 4.83 10.08 10.28
C VAL A 160 5.04 10.46 8.81
N SER A 161 4.38 9.76 7.89
CA SER A 161 4.45 10.06 6.45
C SER A 161 3.84 11.44 6.14
N VAL A 162 2.72 11.79 6.74
CA VAL A 162 2.09 13.11 6.59
C VAL A 162 3.03 14.22 7.04
N ILE A 163 3.68 14.07 8.19
CA ILE A 163 4.68 15.04 8.69
C ILE A 163 5.83 15.17 7.67
N ARG A 164 6.33 14.05 7.16
CA ARG A 164 7.38 14.02 6.13
C ARG A 164 6.97 14.75 4.85
N PHE A 165 5.72 14.58 4.40
CA PHE A 165 5.22 15.24 3.19
C PHE A 165 5.06 16.76 3.38
N PHE A 166 4.69 17.24 4.57
CA PHE A 166 4.69 18.65 4.89
C PHE A 166 6.11 19.24 4.86
N ILE A 167 7.09 18.52 5.41
CA ILE A 167 8.51 18.96 5.38
C ILE A 167 8.99 18.98 3.92
N PHE A 168 8.63 17.97 3.13
CA PHE A 168 8.97 17.87 1.72
C PHE A 168 8.44 19.07 0.91
N ASP A 169 7.16 19.42 1.07
CA ASP A 169 6.57 20.60 0.42
C ASP A 169 7.34 21.90 0.75
N LYS A 170 7.68 22.10 2.01
CA LYS A 170 8.46 23.29 2.44
C LYS A 170 9.86 23.28 1.82
N THR A 171 10.51 22.13 1.75
CA THR A 171 11.88 22.01 1.21
C THR A 171 11.91 22.29 -0.29
N ILE A 172 10.92 21.82 -1.04
CA ILE A 172 10.84 22.04 -2.49
C ILE A 172 10.47 23.48 -2.83
N GLN A 173 9.60 24.13 -2.04
CA GLN A 173 9.25 25.53 -2.26
C GLN A 173 10.41 26.49 -1.97
N ALA A 174 11.37 26.07 -1.16
CA ALA A 174 12.56 26.84 -0.81
C ALA A 174 13.76 26.63 -1.76
N SER A 175 13.66 25.68 -2.69
CA SER A 175 14.72 25.30 -3.65
C SER A 175 14.42 25.79 -5.06
#